data_d81c0b3da40ac419f813e03cab457bd7
#
_entry.id   d81c0b3da40ac419f813e03cab457bd7
#
_cell.length_a   1.000
_cell.length_b   1.000
_cell.length_c   1.000
_cell.angle_alpha   90.00
_cell.angle_beta   90.00
_cell.angle_gamma   90.00
#
_symmetry.space_group_name_H-M   'P 1'
#
loop_
_entity.id
_entity.type
_entity.pdbx_description
1 polymer ?
#
loop_
_entity_poly.entity_id
_entity_poly.type
_entity_poly.pdbx_seq_one_letter_code
_entity_poly.pdbx_strand_id
1 'polypeptide(L)'
;MARRSSSSSSGTWRYLNPAYYLKRPKRLALLFFVFVAATFAFWDRQSLVSEYELVVGGLLSSYDLSGDKVFLDKAKDITDRLLPAWDTTSGIPYNRINLAHGRAHNPGWTNGDSILADSGTEQLEFIALSQRTGDPKYQQKAENVIKQLQKIYPSDGLLPIYINPHSGTASYSTITFGAMGDSFYEYLLKVWIQGNKTEHVKHYRQMWETSMEGLLSLTKKTTPSNYYYICEKNGGSLSDKMDELACFAPGMLALGASGYGPEKSEQIMNLAKELARTCYNFYQTTPTKLAGENYFFHTGQDMGVGTSWNILRPETVESLMYLWRLTGNKTYQDWGWDIFQAFEKNSRIESGYVGLRDVNTGEKDNMMQSFFLAETLKYLYLLFSPPSVISFDEWVFNTEAHPLRIVPVSDNKGIGTPVRQFGRKQGKPE
;
A
#
# COMPACT_ATOMS: atom_id res chain seq x y z
N MET A 1 -32.73 68.48 -2.69
CA MET A 1 -31.56 68.01 -1.97
C MET A 1 -31.84 66.65 -1.37
N ALA A 2 -31.36 65.58 -2.00
CA ALA A 2 -31.52 64.21 -1.51
C ALA A 2 -30.11 63.63 -1.21
N ARG A 3 -29.84 63.37 0.07
CA ARG A 3 -28.61 62.73 0.52
C ARG A 3 -28.65 61.24 0.20
N ARG A 4 -27.72 60.78 -0.61
CA ARG A 4 -27.42 59.33 -0.80
C ARG A 4 -26.65 58.85 0.44
N SER A 5 -27.19 57.85 1.13
CA SER A 5 -26.49 57.05 2.12
C SER A 5 -25.73 55.93 1.40
N SER A 6 -24.41 55.94 1.49
CA SER A 6 -23.56 54.84 1.02
C SER A 6 -23.48 53.76 2.09
N SER A 7 -24.07 52.59 1.84
CA SER A 7 -23.89 51.41 2.70
C SER A 7 -22.57 50.72 2.35
N SER A 8 -21.64 50.71 3.31
CA SER A 8 -20.40 49.94 3.23
C SER A 8 -20.65 48.47 3.64
N SER A 9 -20.85 47.60 2.64
CA SER A 9 -20.89 46.12 2.84
C SER A 9 -19.91 45.41 1.92
N SER A 10 -18.62 45.71 1.95
CA SER A 10 -17.63 45.09 1.06
C SER A 10 -16.49 44.32 1.77
N GLY A 11 -16.59 44.11 3.09
CA GLY A 11 -15.50 43.50 3.87
C GLY A 11 -15.45 41.97 3.89
N THR A 12 -16.57 41.30 3.93
CA THR A 12 -16.68 39.86 4.18
C THR A 12 -16.51 38.98 2.96
N TRP A 13 -16.86 39.44 1.77
CA TRP A 13 -16.73 38.66 0.51
C TRP A 13 -15.30 38.41 0.08
N ARG A 14 -14.31 39.16 0.53
CA ARG A 14 -12.88 38.93 0.19
C ARG A 14 -12.33 37.64 0.80
N TYR A 15 -12.85 37.21 1.93
CA TYR A 15 -12.38 36.02 2.65
C TYR A 15 -13.02 34.72 2.14
N LEU A 16 -14.07 34.81 1.32
CA LEU A 16 -14.76 33.66 0.69
C LEU A 16 -14.24 33.36 -0.73
N ASN A 17 -13.35 34.17 -1.28
CA ASN A 17 -12.84 33.99 -2.63
C ASN A 17 -11.55 33.12 -2.62
N PRO A 18 -11.55 31.92 -3.23
CA PRO A 18 -10.38 31.04 -3.28
C PRO A 18 -9.14 31.72 -3.88
N ALA A 19 -9.32 32.61 -4.87
CA ALA A 19 -8.23 33.35 -5.51
C ALA A 19 -7.48 34.29 -4.55
N TYR A 20 -8.09 34.67 -3.41
CA TYR A 20 -7.44 35.47 -2.38
C TYR A 20 -6.36 34.70 -1.63
N TYR A 21 -6.54 33.37 -1.48
CA TYR A 21 -5.60 32.49 -0.79
C TYR A 21 -4.49 32.01 -1.73
N LEU A 22 -4.79 31.73 -3.01
CA LEU A 22 -3.82 31.30 -4.02
C LEU A 22 -2.67 32.30 -4.22
N LYS A 23 -2.91 33.58 -4.01
CA LYS A 23 -1.89 34.64 -4.10
C LYS A 23 -1.03 34.81 -2.84
N ARG A 24 -1.24 33.99 -1.80
CA ARG A 24 -0.54 34.11 -0.50
C ARG A 24 -0.14 32.72 0.02
N PRO A 25 0.97 32.15 -0.46
CA PRO A 25 1.37 30.76 -0.17
C PRO A 25 1.46 30.46 1.35
N LYS A 26 1.88 31.41 2.17
CA LYS A 26 1.92 31.23 3.63
C LYS A 26 0.53 31.06 4.28
N ARG A 27 -0.52 31.69 3.73
CA ARG A 27 -1.89 31.53 4.21
C ARG A 27 -2.55 30.27 3.68
N LEU A 28 -2.23 29.88 2.45
CA LEU A 28 -2.65 28.60 1.89
C LEU A 28 -2.05 27.44 2.69
N ALA A 29 -0.76 27.51 3.02
CA ALA A 29 -0.10 26.55 3.89
C ALA A 29 -0.74 26.50 5.30
N LEU A 30 -1.08 27.65 5.88
CA LEU A 30 -1.76 27.70 7.18
C LEU A 30 -3.17 27.08 7.12
N LEU A 31 -3.94 27.35 6.06
CA LEU A 31 -5.27 26.75 5.86
C LEU A 31 -5.18 25.25 5.61
N PHE A 32 -4.18 24.79 4.85
CA PHE A 32 -3.90 23.39 4.67
C PHE A 32 -3.53 22.73 6.01
N PHE A 33 -2.67 23.36 6.82
CA PHE A 33 -2.34 22.90 8.17
C PHE A 33 -3.55 22.85 9.10
N VAL A 34 -4.42 23.87 9.05
CA VAL A 34 -5.66 23.91 9.86
C VAL A 34 -6.65 22.85 9.36
N PHE A 35 -6.74 22.62 8.06
CA PHE A 35 -7.58 21.56 7.48
C PHE A 35 -7.08 20.17 7.87
N VAL A 36 -5.78 19.92 7.75
CA VAL A 36 -5.14 18.68 8.20
C VAL A 36 -5.31 18.50 9.72
N ALA A 37 -5.08 19.52 10.52
CA ALA A 37 -5.28 19.47 11.97
C ALA A 37 -6.76 19.29 12.36
N ALA A 38 -7.70 19.87 11.62
CA ALA A 38 -9.13 19.68 11.83
C ALA A 38 -9.59 18.29 11.43
N THR A 39 -9.11 17.73 10.32
CA THR A 39 -9.36 16.33 9.93
C THR A 39 -8.85 15.37 11.01
N PHE A 40 -7.66 15.60 11.56
CA PHE A 40 -7.14 14.82 12.68
C PHE A 40 -7.93 15.00 13.98
N ALA A 41 -8.53 16.18 14.22
CA ALA A 41 -9.32 16.45 15.44
C ALA A 41 -10.75 15.89 15.37
N PHE A 42 -11.31 15.69 14.16
CA PHE A 42 -12.65 15.14 13.96
C PHE A 42 -12.66 13.62 13.71
N TRP A 43 -11.52 13.01 13.39
CA TRP A 43 -11.42 11.56 13.27
C TRP A 43 -11.45 10.92 14.66
N ASP A 44 -12.08 9.76 14.75
CA ASP A 44 -12.12 8.97 15.97
C ASP A 44 -10.71 8.87 16.57
N ARG A 45 -10.54 9.22 17.85
CA ARG A 45 -9.24 9.27 18.53
C ARG A 45 -8.51 7.91 18.64
N GLN A 46 -9.02 6.89 17.97
CA GLN A 46 -8.52 5.54 17.92
C GLN A 46 -8.42 5.10 16.45
N SER A 47 -7.31 5.43 15.79
CA SER A 47 -7.04 4.94 14.44
C SER A 47 -6.14 3.71 14.46
N LEU A 48 -6.16 2.94 13.38
CA LEU A 48 -5.27 1.80 13.18
C LEU A 48 -3.81 2.29 13.15
N VAL A 49 -2.90 1.49 13.71
CA VAL A 49 -1.45 1.81 13.69
C VAL A 49 -0.97 1.84 12.25
N SER A 50 -1.41 0.90 11.42
CA SER A 50 -1.11 0.82 10.00
C SER A 50 -1.44 2.10 9.22
N GLU A 51 -2.58 2.75 9.50
CA GLU A 51 -2.92 4.03 8.85
C GLU A 51 -1.90 5.15 9.14
N TYR A 52 -1.32 5.17 10.34
CA TYR A 52 -0.28 6.14 10.68
C TYR A 52 1.08 5.78 10.06
N GLU A 53 1.36 4.52 9.87
CA GLU A 53 2.58 4.05 9.21
C GLU A 53 2.60 4.44 7.74
N LEU A 54 1.44 4.41 7.08
CA LEU A 54 1.26 4.92 5.73
C LEU A 54 1.57 6.43 5.65
N VAL A 55 1.17 7.21 6.66
CA VAL A 55 1.56 8.63 6.80
C VAL A 55 3.08 8.76 6.97
N VAL A 56 3.71 7.87 7.74
CA VAL A 56 5.18 7.84 7.89
C VAL A 56 5.85 7.56 6.55
N GLY A 57 5.35 6.58 5.79
CA GLY A 57 5.83 6.26 4.44
C GLY A 57 5.76 7.46 3.50
N GLY A 58 4.61 8.17 3.48
CA GLY A 58 4.42 9.39 2.68
C GLY A 58 5.38 10.52 3.06
N LEU A 59 5.64 10.72 4.37
CA LEU A 59 6.59 11.72 4.86
C LEU A 59 8.03 11.35 4.51
N LEU A 60 8.42 10.08 4.67
CA LEU A 60 9.76 9.60 4.27
C LEU A 60 9.99 9.71 2.77
N SER A 61 9.00 9.36 1.96
CA SER A 61 9.03 9.53 0.52
C SER A 61 9.19 11.01 0.13
N SER A 62 8.44 11.90 0.79
CA SER A 62 8.55 13.34 0.59
C SER A 62 9.94 13.87 0.96
N TYR A 63 10.54 13.34 2.03
CA TYR A 63 11.92 13.65 2.39
C TYR A 63 12.91 13.15 1.33
N ASP A 64 12.79 11.92 0.88
CA ASP A 64 13.69 11.32 -0.12
C ASP A 64 13.64 12.05 -1.46
N LEU A 65 12.47 12.57 -1.85
CA LEU A 65 12.28 13.31 -3.11
C LEU A 65 12.69 14.77 -3.03
N SER A 66 12.49 15.44 -1.88
CA SER A 66 12.70 16.88 -1.74
C SER A 66 14.00 17.25 -1.01
N GLY A 67 14.49 16.40 -0.12
CA GLY A 67 15.57 16.70 0.83
C GLY A 67 15.15 17.62 1.98
N ASP A 68 13.85 17.98 2.11
CA ASP A 68 13.38 18.87 3.17
C ASP A 68 13.22 18.11 4.49
N LYS A 69 14.02 18.50 5.49
CA LYS A 69 14.06 17.86 6.80
C LYS A 69 12.75 17.93 7.57
N VAL A 70 11.86 18.85 7.25
CA VAL A 70 10.56 18.95 7.93
C VAL A 70 9.77 17.66 7.82
N PHE A 71 9.87 16.96 6.68
CA PHE A 71 9.19 15.68 6.48
C PHE A 71 9.81 14.58 7.34
N LEU A 72 11.13 14.52 7.44
CA LEU A 72 11.81 13.55 8.30
C LEU A 72 11.50 13.78 9.79
N ASP A 73 11.50 15.05 10.23
CA ASP A 73 11.18 15.41 11.61
C ASP A 73 9.72 15.04 11.97
N LYS A 74 8.79 15.17 11.03
CA LYS A 74 7.39 14.76 11.21
C LYS A 74 7.20 13.24 11.17
N ALA A 75 7.90 12.55 10.29
CA ALA A 75 7.93 11.08 10.28
C ALA A 75 8.40 10.55 11.64
N LYS A 76 9.49 11.12 12.17
CA LYS A 76 10.02 10.78 13.48
C LYS A 76 9.01 11.07 14.61
N ASP A 77 8.38 12.26 14.65
CA ASP A 77 7.40 12.64 15.68
C ASP A 77 6.22 11.67 15.72
N ILE A 78 5.65 11.33 14.56
CA ILE A 78 4.54 10.36 14.48
C ILE A 78 5.02 8.97 14.94
N THR A 79 6.14 8.48 14.43
CA THR A 79 6.63 7.14 14.76
C THR A 79 6.96 7.02 16.26
N ASP A 80 7.56 8.04 16.87
CA ASP A 80 7.81 8.04 18.33
C ASP A 80 6.51 7.88 19.14
N ARG A 81 5.38 8.41 18.65
CA ARG A 81 4.07 8.25 19.28
C ARG A 81 3.43 6.89 19.03
N LEU A 82 3.84 6.17 17.98
CA LEU A 82 3.37 4.83 17.67
C LEU A 82 4.07 3.76 18.49
N LEU A 83 5.34 3.98 18.92
CA LEU A 83 6.16 2.97 19.60
C LEU A 83 5.49 2.26 20.78
N PRO A 84 4.59 2.86 21.58
CA PRO A 84 3.86 2.14 22.62
C PRO A 84 3.01 0.98 22.12
N ALA A 85 2.66 0.92 20.82
CA ALA A 85 1.95 -0.23 20.25
C ALA A 85 2.78 -1.52 20.30
N TRP A 86 4.13 -1.42 20.32
CA TRP A 86 5.06 -2.55 20.41
C TRP A 86 5.39 -2.97 21.87
N ASP A 87 4.77 -2.33 22.87
CA ASP A 87 4.99 -2.70 24.28
C ASP A 87 4.11 -3.90 24.67
N THR A 88 4.30 -5.00 23.96
CA THR A 88 3.67 -6.31 24.18
C THR A 88 4.70 -7.33 24.64
N THR A 89 4.25 -8.44 25.19
CA THR A 89 5.17 -9.49 25.68
C THR A 89 5.99 -10.14 24.57
N SER A 90 5.40 -10.31 23.37
CA SER A 90 6.10 -10.89 22.22
C SER A 90 6.87 -9.84 21.41
N GLY A 91 6.48 -8.56 21.51
CA GLY A 91 6.93 -7.48 20.64
C GLY A 91 6.18 -7.38 19.31
N ILE A 92 5.13 -8.19 19.10
CA ILE A 92 4.17 -8.01 18.01
C ILE A 92 3.22 -6.88 18.41
N PRO A 93 3.00 -5.84 17.57
CA PRO A 93 2.28 -4.64 17.97
C PRO A 93 0.78 -4.87 18.09
N TYR A 94 0.14 -4.04 18.91
CA TYR A 94 -1.30 -3.82 18.83
C TYR A 94 -1.65 -3.01 17.58
N ASN A 95 -2.82 -3.28 16.99
CA ASN A 95 -3.24 -2.63 15.74
C ASN A 95 -3.94 -1.28 15.93
N ARG A 96 -4.29 -0.91 17.16
CA ARG A 96 -4.89 0.41 17.46
C ARG A 96 -4.12 1.14 18.54
N ILE A 97 -3.97 2.45 18.35
CA ILE A 97 -3.33 3.33 19.33
C ILE A 97 -4.10 4.65 19.47
N ASN A 98 -4.22 5.13 20.70
CA ASN A 98 -4.63 6.49 20.97
C ASN A 98 -3.39 7.39 21.09
N LEU A 99 -3.11 8.20 20.07
CA LEU A 99 -1.91 9.05 20.03
C LEU A 99 -1.85 10.10 21.14
N ALA A 100 -3.01 10.50 21.73
CA ALA A 100 -3.03 11.49 22.79
C ALA A 100 -2.53 10.93 24.13
N HIS A 101 -2.66 9.62 24.33
CA HIS A 101 -2.36 8.96 25.61
C HIS A 101 -1.41 7.78 25.50
N GLY A 102 -1.00 7.40 24.28
CA GLY A 102 -0.13 6.26 24.03
C GLY A 102 -0.76 4.90 24.40
N ARG A 103 -2.10 4.82 24.54
CA ARG A 103 -2.78 3.58 24.88
C ARG A 103 -3.04 2.77 23.61
N ALA A 104 -2.37 1.62 23.52
CA ALA A 104 -2.53 0.69 22.42
C ALA A 104 -3.37 -0.53 22.83
N HIS A 105 -4.13 -1.09 21.88
CA HIS A 105 -4.96 -2.28 22.08
C HIS A 105 -5.39 -2.86 20.74
N ASN A 106 -5.89 -4.09 20.75
CA ASN A 106 -6.54 -4.68 19.58
C ASN A 106 -8.07 -4.50 19.63
N PRO A 107 -8.74 -4.36 18.46
CA PRO A 107 -10.19 -4.24 18.42
C PRO A 107 -10.88 -5.53 18.89
N GLY A 108 -12.08 -5.39 19.48
CA GLY A 108 -12.79 -6.56 20.03
C GLY A 108 -13.19 -7.61 18.98
N TRP A 109 -13.34 -7.22 17.71
CA TRP A 109 -13.67 -8.15 16.63
C TRP A 109 -12.52 -9.09 16.22
N THR A 110 -11.26 -8.77 16.60
CA THR A 110 -10.12 -9.68 16.44
C THR A 110 -9.92 -10.61 17.65
N ASN A 111 -10.80 -10.61 18.63
CA ASN A 111 -10.67 -11.34 19.91
C ASN A 111 -9.36 -10.99 20.67
N GLY A 112 -8.81 -9.81 20.44
CA GLY A 112 -7.57 -9.34 21.06
C GLY A 112 -6.29 -9.75 20.31
N ASP A 113 -6.40 -10.46 19.19
CA ASP A 113 -5.27 -10.80 18.33
C ASP A 113 -4.89 -9.62 17.41
N SER A 114 -3.63 -9.55 17.06
CA SER A 114 -3.10 -8.62 16.06
C SER A 114 -3.28 -9.19 14.65
N ILE A 115 -3.42 -8.30 13.68
CA ILE A 115 -3.57 -8.65 12.25
C ILE A 115 -2.18 -8.86 11.65
N LEU A 116 -2.02 -9.92 10.85
CA LEU A 116 -0.75 -10.29 10.23
C LEU A 116 -0.22 -9.18 9.32
N ALA A 117 -1.06 -8.66 8.41
CA ALA A 117 -0.69 -7.58 7.53
C ALA A 117 -0.28 -6.33 8.32
N ASP A 118 -1.11 -5.87 9.28
CA ASP A 118 -0.80 -4.68 10.09
C ASP A 118 0.53 -4.82 10.85
N SER A 119 0.83 -6.02 11.39
CA SER A 119 2.05 -6.26 12.18
C SER A 119 3.29 -6.53 11.33
N GLY A 120 3.09 -6.98 10.11
CA GLY A 120 4.17 -7.39 9.18
C GLY A 120 4.44 -6.41 8.06
N THR A 121 3.92 -5.16 8.14
CA THR A 121 4.00 -4.17 7.07
C THR A 121 4.55 -2.82 7.57
N GLU A 122 5.48 -2.85 8.50
CA GLU A 122 6.13 -1.66 9.10
C GLU A 122 7.61 -1.57 8.75
N GLN A 123 8.16 -2.64 8.22
CA GLN A 123 9.61 -2.83 8.12
C GLN A 123 10.24 -1.84 7.16
N LEU A 124 9.62 -1.55 6.02
CA LEU A 124 10.17 -0.61 5.03
C LEU A 124 10.32 0.79 5.62
N GLU A 125 9.29 1.29 6.27
CA GLU A 125 9.23 2.63 6.87
C GLU A 125 10.18 2.74 8.06
N PHE A 126 10.16 1.76 8.97
CA PHE A 126 10.96 1.80 10.19
C PHE A 126 12.45 1.62 9.90
N ILE A 127 12.82 0.76 8.96
CA ILE A 127 14.20 0.64 8.47
C ILE A 127 14.63 1.96 7.82
N ALA A 128 13.79 2.51 6.93
CA ALA A 128 14.05 3.78 6.28
C ALA A 128 14.22 4.92 7.29
N LEU A 129 13.36 5.02 8.29
CA LEU A 129 13.45 6.04 9.33
C LEU A 129 14.74 5.90 10.15
N SER A 130 15.09 4.66 10.55
CA SER A 130 16.36 4.40 11.26
C SER A 130 17.58 4.82 10.44
N GLN A 131 17.59 4.48 9.15
CA GLN A 131 18.70 4.86 8.24
C GLN A 131 18.84 6.37 8.09
N ARG A 132 17.73 7.11 8.01
CA ARG A 132 17.72 8.56 7.78
C ARG A 132 17.97 9.38 9.04
N THR A 133 17.56 8.87 10.19
CA THR A 133 17.76 9.53 11.48
C THR A 133 19.03 9.12 12.19
N GLY A 134 19.59 7.94 11.89
CA GLY A 134 20.70 7.32 12.62
C GLY A 134 20.26 6.67 13.94
N ASP A 135 18.95 6.61 14.25
CA ASP A 135 18.42 6.00 15.47
C ASP A 135 17.96 4.56 15.16
N PRO A 136 18.64 3.51 15.68
CA PRO A 136 18.34 2.13 15.32
C PRO A 136 17.06 1.58 15.94
N LYS A 137 16.41 2.29 16.86
CA LYS A 137 15.29 1.78 17.65
C LYS A 137 14.09 1.36 16.79
N TYR A 138 13.82 2.08 15.70
CA TYR A 138 12.68 1.79 14.81
C TYR A 138 12.91 0.47 14.07
N GLN A 139 14.06 0.35 13.40
CA GLN A 139 14.46 -0.88 12.71
C GLN A 139 14.46 -2.08 13.67
N GLN A 140 14.98 -1.93 14.88
CA GLN A 140 15.00 -2.99 15.87
C GLN A 140 13.60 -3.47 16.25
N LYS A 141 12.63 -2.55 16.41
CA LYS A 141 11.23 -2.90 16.70
C LYS A 141 10.61 -3.70 15.54
N ALA A 142 10.68 -3.18 14.30
CA ALA A 142 10.13 -3.84 13.13
C ALA A 142 10.79 -5.20 12.82
N GLU A 143 12.13 -5.29 12.90
CA GLU A 143 12.83 -6.56 12.71
C GLU A 143 12.52 -7.59 13.81
N ASN A 144 12.23 -7.13 15.04
CA ASN A 144 11.83 -8.06 16.10
C ASN A 144 10.49 -8.73 15.79
N VAL A 145 9.53 -8.02 15.17
CA VAL A 145 8.28 -8.62 14.72
C VAL A 145 8.55 -9.79 13.76
N ILE A 146 9.38 -9.57 12.75
CA ILE A 146 9.74 -10.63 11.80
C ILE A 146 10.46 -11.82 12.48
N LYS A 147 11.34 -11.56 13.46
CA LYS A 147 11.98 -12.61 14.25
C LYS A 147 10.97 -13.42 15.07
N GLN A 148 9.90 -12.81 15.57
CA GLN A 148 8.83 -13.54 16.26
C GLN A 148 8.02 -14.39 15.27
N LEU A 149 7.64 -13.80 14.11
CA LEU A 149 6.91 -14.52 13.06
C LEU A 149 7.73 -15.69 12.51
N GLN A 150 9.07 -15.57 12.39
CA GLN A 150 9.95 -16.68 12.00
C GLN A 150 9.87 -17.89 12.93
N LYS A 151 9.64 -17.69 14.24
CA LYS A 151 9.54 -18.80 15.21
C LYS A 151 8.33 -19.68 14.98
N ILE A 152 7.28 -19.12 14.43
CA ILE A 152 6.00 -19.80 14.14
C ILE A 152 5.80 -20.05 12.65
N TYR A 153 6.81 -19.73 11.83
CA TYR A 153 6.70 -19.80 10.38
C TYR A 153 6.58 -21.25 9.92
N PRO A 154 5.48 -21.64 9.26
CA PRO A 154 5.29 -23.03 8.87
C PRO A 154 6.11 -23.38 7.63
N SER A 155 6.25 -24.68 7.35
CA SER A 155 7.05 -25.18 6.22
C SER A 155 6.50 -24.76 4.84
N ASP A 156 5.20 -24.45 4.75
CA ASP A 156 4.56 -23.92 3.55
C ASP A 156 4.57 -22.38 3.48
N GLY A 157 5.13 -21.71 4.50
CA GLY A 157 5.26 -20.27 4.54
C GLY A 157 3.95 -19.49 4.61
N LEU A 158 2.85 -20.14 4.97
CA LEU A 158 1.51 -19.55 5.00
C LEU A 158 1.05 -19.30 6.43
N LEU A 159 1.08 -18.05 6.86
CA LEU A 159 0.60 -17.65 8.18
C LEU A 159 -0.90 -17.29 8.14
N PRO A 160 -1.67 -17.63 9.19
CA PRO A 160 -3.03 -17.13 9.34
C PRO A 160 -3.05 -15.64 9.69
N ILE A 161 -4.18 -15.00 9.40
CA ILE A 161 -4.32 -13.54 9.53
C ILE A 161 -4.30 -13.01 10.97
N TYR A 162 -4.43 -13.85 11.98
CA TYR A 162 -4.42 -13.43 13.40
C TYR A 162 -3.24 -14.01 14.18
N ILE A 163 -2.53 -13.14 14.87
CA ILE A 163 -1.37 -13.45 15.68
C ILE A 163 -1.59 -12.90 17.10
N ASN A 164 -1.39 -13.72 18.12
CA ASN A 164 -1.55 -13.27 19.49
C ASN A 164 -0.37 -12.39 19.94
N PRO A 165 -0.58 -11.11 20.33
CA PRO A 165 0.49 -10.18 20.65
C PRO A 165 1.20 -10.51 21.96
N HIS A 166 0.63 -11.35 22.82
CA HIS A 166 1.24 -11.73 24.09
C HIS A 166 2.12 -12.97 23.96
N SER A 167 1.60 -14.03 23.35
CA SER A 167 2.32 -15.29 23.15
C SER A 167 3.19 -15.32 21.90
N GLY A 168 2.89 -14.50 20.89
CA GLY A 168 3.53 -14.54 19.58
C GLY A 168 3.10 -15.75 18.74
N THR A 169 2.03 -16.45 19.11
CA THR A 169 1.53 -17.63 18.39
C THR A 169 0.45 -17.27 17.39
N ALA A 170 0.38 -18.03 16.30
CA ALA A 170 -0.71 -17.89 15.34
C ALA A 170 -2.03 -18.45 15.91
N SER A 171 -3.13 -17.72 15.73
CA SER A 171 -4.47 -18.15 16.06
C SER A 171 -5.09 -18.91 14.89
N TYR A 172 -6.01 -19.84 15.19
CA TYR A 172 -6.76 -20.52 14.13
C TYR A 172 -7.64 -19.52 13.38
N SER A 173 -7.28 -19.22 12.15
CA SER A 173 -7.99 -18.27 11.29
C SER A 173 -7.71 -18.53 9.81
N THR A 174 -8.27 -17.68 8.96
CA THR A 174 -8.06 -17.73 7.50
C THR A 174 -6.61 -17.46 7.12
N ILE A 175 -6.13 -18.16 6.11
CA ILE A 175 -4.91 -17.86 5.38
C ILE A 175 -5.32 -17.30 4.02
N THR A 176 -4.81 -16.11 3.67
CA THR A 176 -5.17 -15.41 2.44
C THR A 176 -4.05 -14.51 1.96
N PHE A 177 -4.00 -14.25 0.65
CA PHE A 177 -3.26 -13.16 0.02
C PHE A 177 -4.14 -11.93 -0.23
N GLY A 178 -5.38 -11.95 0.23
CA GLY A 178 -6.27 -10.81 0.29
C GLY A 178 -6.21 -10.11 1.65
N ALA A 179 -7.32 -9.49 2.05
CA ALA A 179 -7.43 -8.67 3.25
C ALA A 179 -6.80 -9.31 4.51
N MET A 180 -6.04 -8.52 5.24
CA MET A 180 -5.38 -8.85 6.53
C MET A 180 -4.17 -9.80 6.42
N GLY A 181 -3.87 -10.36 5.24
CA GLY A 181 -2.69 -11.21 5.02
C GLY A 181 -1.71 -10.66 4.00
N ASP A 182 -2.21 -9.92 3.03
CA ASP A 182 -1.63 -9.40 1.79
C ASP A 182 -0.21 -8.80 1.92
N SER A 183 -0.10 -7.61 2.47
CA SER A 183 1.12 -6.81 2.52
C SER A 183 2.24 -7.41 3.38
N PHE A 184 1.94 -8.36 4.29
CA PHE A 184 2.99 -9.13 4.94
C PHE A 184 3.89 -9.85 3.94
N TYR A 185 3.28 -10.54 2.96
CA TYR A 185 4.04 -11.27 1.93
C TYR A 185 4.77 -10.32 0.99
N GLU A 186 4.17 -9.18 0.71
CA GLU A 186 4.74 -8.10 -0.09
C GLU A 186 6.03 -7.56 0.55
N TYR A 187 5.98 -7.26 1.86
CA TYR A 187 7.12 -6.69 2.58
C TYR A 187 8.28 -7.65 2.75
N LEU A 188 8.04 -8.96 2.81
CA LEU A 188 9.12 -9.94 2.76
C LEU A 188 10.00 -9.78 1.50
N LEU A 189 9.40 -9.48 0.35
CA LEU A 189 10.16 -9.21 -0.87
C LEU A 189 10.77 -7.79 -0.87
N LYS A 190 9.96 -6.80 -0.52
CA LYS A 190 10.34 -5.39 -0.67
C LYS A 190 11.45 -4.96 0.30
N VAL A 191 11.48 -5.50 1.52
CA VAL A 191 12.61 -5.28 2.46
C VAL A 191 13.92 -5.87 1.94
N TRP A 192 13.88 -7.06 1.30
CA TRP A 192 15.08 -7.61 0.65
C TRP A 192 15.58 -6.69 -0.47
N ILE A 193 14.68 -6.09 -1.26
CA ILE A 193 15.03 -5.12 -2.30
C ILE A 193 15.58 -3.83 -1.68
N GLN A 194 14.90 -3.27 -0.66
CA GLN A 194 15.34 -2.07 0.06
C GLN A 194 16.75 -2.22 0.65
N GLY A 195 17.04 -3.40 1.20
CA GLY A 195 18.36 -3.76 1.72
C GLY A 195 19.39 -4.10 0.64
N ASN A 196 19.11 -3.72 -0.62
CA ASN A 196 19.95 -3.91 -1.79
C ASN A 196 20.39 -5.38 -1.98
N LYS A 197 19.50 -6.32 -1.66
CA LYS A 197 19.68 -7.77 -1.85
C LYS A 197 20.91 -8.35 -1.14
N THR A 198 21.32 -7.73 -0.04
CA THR A 198 22.49 -8.14 0.74
C THR A 198 22.23 -9.38 1.60
N GLU A 199 23.30 -10.03 2.05
CA GLU A 199 23.22 -11.20 2.93
C GLU A 199 22.48 -10.89 4.24
N HIS A 200 22.58 -9.66 4.76
CA HIS A 200 21.94 -9.22 6.00
C HIS A 200 20.39 -9.37 5.94
N VAL A 201 19.78 -9.11 4.79
CA VAL A 201 18.32 -9.19 4.58
C VAL A 201 17.88 -10.46 3.83
N LYS A 202 18.78 -11.40 3.61
CA LYS A 202 18.51 -12.63 2.84
C LYS A 202 17.40 -13.48 3.46
N HIS A 203 17.25 -13.48 4.77
CA HIS A 203 16.21 -14.21 5.46
C HIS A 203 14.79 -13.76 5.04
N TYR A 204 14.59 -12.47 4.74
CA TYR A 204 13.32 -11.99 4.17
C TYR A 204 13.03 -12.64 2.82
N ARG A 205 14.04 -12.71 1.94
CA ARG A 205 13.90 -13.39 0.65
C ARG A 205 13.58 -14.87 0.82
N GLN A 206 14.23 -15.54 1.74
CA GLN A 206 13.98 -16.97 2.01
C GLN A 206 12.57 -17.22 2.53
N MET A 207 12.07 -16.37 3.45
CA MET A 207 10.67 -16.42 3.89
C MET A 207 9.72 -16.20 2.73
N TRP A 208 9.96 -15.18 1.90
CA TRP A 208 9.16 -14.91 0.72
C TRP A 208 9.12 -16.09 -0.24
N GLU A 209 10.25 -16.72 -0.56
CA GLU A 209 10.32 -17.88 -1.44
C GLU A 209 9.50 -19.06 -0.90
N THR A 210 9.58 -19.31 0.42
CA THR A 210 8.77 -20.35 1.07
C THR A 210 7.26 -20.03 0.96
N SER A 211 6.87 -18.75 1.17
CA SER A 211 5.48 -18.35 0.99
C SER A 211 5.00 -18.47 -0.45
N MET A 212 5.87 -18.25 -1.43
CA MET A 212 5.50 -18.42 -2.84
C MET A 212 5.27 -19.89 -3.22
N GLU A 213 5.99 -20.84 -2.63
CA GLU A 213 5.66 -22.26 -2.76
C GLU A 213 4.27 -22.56 -2.13
N GLY A 214 3.99 -21.97 -0.98
CA GLY A 214 2.65 -22.04 -0.37
C GLY A 214 1.56 -21.43 -1.26
N LEU A 215 1.80 -20.25 -1.84
CA LEU A 215 0.87 -19.61 -2.77
C LEU A 215 0.53 -20.51 -3.96
N LEU A 216 1.51 -21.22 -4.51
CA LEU A 216 1.27 -22.20 -5.60
C LEU A 216 0.24 -23.26 -5.16
N SER A 217 0.25 -23.70 -3.91
CA SER A 217 -0.70 -24.67 -3.38
C SER A 217 -2.14 -24.12 -3.24
N LEU A 218 -2.29 -22.77 -3.16
CA LEU A 218 -3.58 -22.07 -3.12
C LEU A 218 -4.09 -21.72 -4.52
N THR A 219 -3.29 -21.92 -5.56
CA THR A 219 -3.65 -21.51 -6.92
C THR A 219 -4.48 -22.58 -7.62
N LYS A 220 -5.63 -22.16 -8.17
CA LYS A 220 -6.52 -22.98 -8.98
C LYS A 220 -6.81 -22.34 -10.34
N LYS A 221 -7.55 -23.07 -11.18
CA LYS A 221 -8.04 -22.57 -12.48
C LYS A 221 -9.55 -22.61 -12.55
N THR A 222 -10.12 -21.61 -13.19
CA THR A 222 -11.56 -21.58 -13.49
C THR A 222 -11.91 -22.48 -14.66
N THR A 223 -13.20 -22.72 -14.85
CA THR A 223 -13.76 -23.34 -16.04
C THR A 223 -14.93 -22.49 -16.55
N PRO A 224 -15.06 -22.24 -17.88
CA PRO A 224 -14.31 -22.88 -18.98
C PRO A 224 -12.99 -22.17 -19.39
N SER A 225 -12.73 -20.92 -18.93
CA SER A 225 -11.68 -20.08 -19.52
C SER A 225 -10.28 -20.29 -18.96
N ASN A 226 -10.11 -21.16 -17.97
CA ASN A 226 -8.83 -21.46 -17.32
C ASN A 226 -8.12 -20.21 -16.74
N TYR A 227 -8.84 -19.27 -16.14
CA TYR A 227 -8.25 -18.20 -15.38
C TYR A 227 -7.62 -18.73 -14.10
N TYR A 228 -6.40 -18.30 -13.77
CA TYR A 228 -5.77 -18.64 -12.50
C TYR A 228 -6.28 -17.73 -11.40
N TYR A 229 -6.57 -18.26 -10.22
CA TYR A 229 -6.95 -17.49 -9.05
C TYR A 229 -6.33 -18.07 -7.78
N ILE A 230 -6.23 -17.25 -6.74
CA ILE A 230 -5.68 -17.60 -5.44
C ILE A 230 -6.84 -17.86 -4.49
N CYS A 231 -6.97 -19.09 -3.99
CA CYS A 231 -7.95 -19.47 -2.99
C CYS A 231 -7.60 -18.91 -1.61
N GLU A 232 -8.60 -18.72 -0.77
CA GLU A 232 -8.40 -18.64 0.68
C GLU A 232 -8.37 -20.05 1.29
N LYS A 233 -7.65 -20.22 2.42
CA LYS A 233 -7.58 -21.49 3.16
C LYS A 233 -8.14 -21.29 4.55
N ASN A 234 -9.17 -22.05 4.88
CA ASN A 234 -9.81 -22.07 6.20
C ASN A 234 -9.57 -23.43 6.86
N GLY A 235 -8.61 -23.49 7.77
CA GLY A 235 -8.13 -24.76 8.32
C GLY A 235 -7.55 -25.65 7.23
N GLY A 236 -8.17 -26.85 7.03
CA GLY A 236 -7.75 -27.80 6.00
C GLY A 236 -8.45 -27.63 4.65
N SER A 237 -9.40 -26.68 4.51
CA SER A 237 -10.25 -26.54 3.32
C SER A 237 -9.93 -25.29 2.54
N LEU A 238 -9.92 -25.39 1.20
CA LEU A 238 -9.82 -24.25 0.31
C LEU A 238 -11.21 -23.65 0.03
N SER A 239 -11.31 -22.33 0.08
CA SER A 239 -12.46 -21.55 -0.36
C SER A 239 -12.17 -20.96 -1.73
N ASP A 240 -13.03 -21.22 -2.70
CA ASP A 240 -12.93 -20.71 -4.06
C ASP A 240 -13.41 -19.25 -4.13
N LYS A 241 -12.75 -18.39 -3.36
CA LYS A 241 -12.94 -16.94 -3.25
C LYS A 241 -11.60 -16.25 -3.41
N MET A 242 -11.57 -15.10 -4.07
CA MET A 242 -10.43 -14.22 -4.16
C MET A 242 -10.89 -12.76 -4.01
N ASP A 243 -10.23 -12.03 -3.13
CA ASP A 243 -10.43 -10.58 -2.98
C ASP A 243 -9.70 -9.82 -4.10
N GLU A 244 -10.23 -8.66 -4.49
CA GLU A 244 -9.53 -7.76 -5.42
C GLU A 244 -8.18 -7.32 -4.84
N LEU A 245 -8.10 -7.15 -3.53
CA LEU A 245 -6.85 -6.89 -2.81
C LEU A 245 -5.72 -7.87 -3.20
N ALA A 246 -6.02 -9.17 -3.41
CA ALA A 246 -5.02 -10.15 -3.82
C ALA A 246 -4.44 -9.88 -5.23
N CYS A 247 -4.99 -8.92 -5.96
CA CYS A 247 -4.49 -8.50 -7.28
C CYS A 247 -3.18 -7.68 -7.23
N PHE A 248 -2.63 -7.39 -6.04
CA PHE A 248 -1.23 -6.95 -5.91
C PHE A 248 -0.23 -8.09 -6.17
N ALA A 249 -0.63 -9.35 -5.92
CA ALA A 249 0.25 -10.51 -6.00
C ALA A 249 0.89 -10.71 -7.39
N PRO A 250 0.23 -10.49 -8.54
CA PRO A 250 0.87 -10.53 -9.84
C PRO A 250 2.09 -9.60 -9.94
N GLY A 251 1.98 -8.36 -9.46
CA GLY A 251 3.07 -7.39 -9.43
C GLY A 251 4.22 -7.83 -8.52
N MET A 252 3.90 -8.30 -7.32
CA MET A 252 4.85 -8.86 -6.37
C MET A 252 5.60 -10.08 -6.95
N LEU A 253 4.89 -11.02 -7.57
CA LEU A 253 5.49 -12.19 -8.22
C LEU A 253 6.43 -11.77 -9.36
N ALA A 254 6.00 -10.86 -10.23
CA ALA A 254 6.82 -10.36 -11.33
C ALA A 254 8.10 -9.69 -10.81
N LEU A 255 7.99 -8.85 -9.78
CA LEU A 255 9.12 -8.17 -9.16
C LEU A 255 10.11 -9.16 -8.52
N GLY A 256 9.60 -10.22 -7.88
CA GLY A 256 10.40 -11.25 -7.23
C GLY A 256 10.98 -12.31 -8.16
N ALA A 257 10.47 -12.44 -9.38
CA ALA A 257 10.88 -13.48 -10.33
C ALA A 257 12.37 -13.44 -10.66
N SER A 258 12.95 -12.23 -10.79
CA SER A 258 14.37 -12.04 -11.14
C SER A 258 15.38 -12.60 -10.11
N GLY A 259 14.92 -12.96 -8.92
CA GLY A 259 15.78 -13.53 -7.87
C GLY A 259 15.98 -15.04 -7.96
N TYR A 260 15.25 -15.72 -8.86
CA TYR A 260 15.35 -17.15 -9.11
C TYR A 260 16.28 -17.48 -10.29
N GLY A 261 16.66 -18.76 -10.40
CA GLY A 261 17.25 -19.28 -11.63
C GLY A 261 16.26 -19.22 -12.81
N PRO A 262 16.75 -19.37 -14.07
CA PRO A 262 15.95 -19.08 -15.27
C PRO A 262 14.60 -19.80 -15.34
N GLU A 263 14.58 -21.10 -15.09
CA GLU A 263 13.37 -21.94 -15.17
C GLU A 263 12.30 -21.51 -14.14
N LYS A 264 12.70 -21.32 -12.88
CA LYS A 264 11.78 -20.89 -11.82
C LYS A 264 11.33 -19.45 -12.02
N SER A 265 12.23 -18.58 -12.50
CA SER A 265 11.90 -17.19 -12.85
C SER A 265 10.82 -17.14 -13.93
N GLU A 266 10.93 -17.96 -14.98
CA GLU A 266 9.92 -18.07 -16.03
C GLU A 266 8.58 -18.60 -15.48
N GLN A 267 8.61 -19.63 -14.66
CA GLN A 267 7.41 -20.19 -14.02
C GLN A 267 6.66 -19.12 -13.20
N ILE A 268 7.37 -18.40 -12.32
CA ILE A 268 6.79 -17.36 -11.48
C ILE A 268 6.26 -16.20 -12.32
N MET A 269 7.01 -15.76 -13.33
CA MET A 269 6.58 -14.71 -14.25
C MET A 269 5.33 -15.12 -15.04
N ASN A 270 5.22 -16.38 -15.47
CA ASN A 270 4.03 -16.86 -16.17
C ASN A 270 2.81 -16.91 -15.25
N LEU A 271 2.98 -17.33 -13.98
CA LEU A 271 1.91 -17.26 -13.00
C LEU A 271 1.47 -15.80 -12.77
N ALA A 272 2.42 -14.87 -12.64
CA ALA A 272 2.11 -13.43 -12.49
C ALA A 272 1.25 -12.91 -13.66
N LYS A 273 1.60 -13.26 -14.89
CA LYS A 273 0.85 -12.85 -16.09
C LYS A 273 -0.57 -13.43 -16.10
N GLU A 274 -0.72 -14.70 -15.75
CA GLU A 274 -2.03 -15.36 -15.71
C GLU A 274 -2.94 -14.83 -14.61
N LEU A 275 -2.40 -14.59 -13.41
CA LEU A 275 -3.14 -13.94 -12.32
C LEU A 275 -3.55 -12.49 -12.69
N ALA A 276 -2.66 -11.72 -13.33
CA ALA A 276 -3.00 -10.39 -13.81
C ALA A 276 -4.12 -10.41 -14.85
N ARG A 277 -4.16 -11.44 -15.72
CA ARG A 277 -5.27 -11.64 -16.65
C ARG A 277 -6.60 -11.86 -15.92
N THR A 278 -6.59 -12.59 -14.83
CA THR A 278 -7.77 -12.80 -13.97
C THR A 278 -8.21 -11.49 -13.33
N CYS A 279 -7.28 -10.74 -12.74
CA CYS A 279 -7.56 -9.45 -12.11
C CYS A 279 -8.12 -8.43 -13.10
N TYR A 280 -7.58 -8.36 -14.32
CA TYR A 280 -8.16 -7.54 -15.37
C TYR A 280 -9.61 -7.98 -15.72
N ASN A 281 -9.87 -9.29 -15.71
CA ASN A 281 -11.21 -9.80 -15.97
C ASN A 281 -12.20 -9.54 -14.83
N PHE A 282 -11.77 -9.26 -13.60
CA PHE A 282 -12.65 -8.73 -12.56
C PHE A 282 -13.34 -7.44 -13.01
N TYR A 283 -12.60 -6.59 -13.72
CA TYR A 283 -13.15 -5.36 -14.31
C TYR A 283 -14.03 -5.68 -15.52
N GLN A 284 -13.60 -6.58 -16.40
CA GLN A 284 -14.29 -6.83 -17.69
C GLN A 284 -15.61 -7.56 -17.56
N THR A 285 -15.83 -8.33 -16.48
CA THR A 285 -17.06 -9.10 -16.25
C THR A 285 -18.23 -8.26 -15.74
N THR A 286 -17.99 -7.04 -15.29
CA THR A 286 -19.05 -6.14 -14.78
C THR A 286 -19.58 -5.20 -15.86
N PRO A 287 -20.84 -4.74 -15.78
CA PRO A 287 -21.41 -3.76 -16.72
C PRO A 287 -20.68 -2.41 -16.71
N THR A 288 -20.21 -1.96 -15.54
CA THR A 288 -19.47 -0.69 -15.39
C THR A 288 -18.00 -0.79 -15.81
N LYS A 289 -17.48 -1.99 -15.99
CA LYS A 289 -16.04 -2.24 -16.20
C LYS A 289 -15.18 -1.79 -15.01
N LEU A 290 -15.77 -1.76 -13.81
CA LEU A 290 -15.08 -1.58 -12.52
C LEU A 290 -15.25 -2.84 -11.68
N ALA A 291 -14.19 -3.26 -11.00
CA ALA A 291 -14.19 -4.49 -10.21
C ALA A 291 -14.99 -4.34 -8.90
N GLY A 292 -15.64 -5.43 -8.46
CA GLY A 292 -16.13 -5.56 -7.09
C GLY A 292 -15.00 -5.90 -6.12
N GLU A 293 -15.30 -5.94 -4.81
CA GLU A 293 -14.32 -6.21 -3.74
C GLU A 293 -13.83 -7.66 -3.71
N ASN A 294 -14.66 -8.62 -4.13
CA ASN A 294 -14.30 -10.03 -4.18
C ASN A 294 -15.11 -10.82 -5.21
N TYR A 295 -14.56 -11.98 -5.56
CA TYR A 295 -15.11 -12.87 -6.57
C TYR A 295 -15.17 -14.30 -6.05
N PHE A 296 -16.22 -15.03 -6.43
CA PHE A 296 -16.40 -16.44 -6.21
C PHE A 296 -16.30 -17.20 -7.52
N PHE A 297 -15.65 -18.38 -7.46
CA PHE A 297 -15.41 -19.22 -8.61
C PHE A 297 -16.19 -20.52 -8.50
N HIS A 298 -16.94 -20.88 -9.55
CA HIS A 298 -17.78 -22.06 -9.57
C HIS A 298 -17.51 -22.89 -10.83
N THR A 299 -17.62 -24.19 -10.72
CA THR A 299 -17.46 -25.09 -11.87
C THR A 299 -18.44 -24.72 -12.99
N GLY A 300 -17.92 -24.52 -14.21
CA GLY A 300 -18.72 -24.15 -15.39
C GLY A 300 -19.06 -22.66 -15.50
N GLN A 301 -18.68 -21.85 -14.51
CA GLN A 301 -18.81 -20.38 -14.53
C GLN A 301 -17.48 -19.81 -14.03
N ASP A 302 -16.77 -19.03 -14.86
CA ASP A 302 -15.44 -18.55 -14.54
C ASP A 302 -15.39 -17.79 -13.22
N MET A 303 -16.23 -16.75 -13.07
CA MET A 303 -16.27 -15.94 -11.86
C MET A 303 -17.61 -15.22 -11.70
N GLY A 304 -17.99 -14.98 -10.47
CA GLY A 304 -19.14 -14.16 -10.08
C GLY A 304 -18.74 -13.14 -9.05
N VAL A 305 -19.26 -11.91 -9.19
CA VAL A 305 -19.05 -10.84 -8.22
C VAL A 305 -19.71 -11.23 -6.89
N GLY A 306 -18.96 -11.16 -5.81
CA GLY A 306 -19.48 -11.31 -4.44
C GLY A 306 -19.95 -9.96 -3.89
N THR A 307 -19.06 -9.22 -3.23
CA THR A 307 -19.35 -7.85 -2.80
C THR A 307 -19.18 -6.90 -3.99
N SER A 308 -20.26 -6.29 -4.42
CA SER A 308 -20.33 -5.49 -5.65
C SER A 308 -19.88 -4.03 -5.49
N TRP A 309 -19.27 -3.68 -4.36
CA TRP A 309 -18.70 -2.34 -4.17
C TRP A 309 -17.43 -2.17 -4.99
N ASN A 310 -17.22 -0.96 -5.52
CA ASN A 310 -15.91 -0.52 -5.99
C ASN A 310 -15.49 0.69 -5.16
N ILE A 311 -14.41 0.59 -4.45
CA ILE A 311 -13.89 1.69 -3.62
C ILE A 311 -12.61 2.29 -4.18
N LEU A 312 -12.42 2.19 -5.51
CA LEU A 312 -11.30 2.81 -6.23
C LEU A 312 -9.93 2.17 -5.96
N ARG A 313 -9.89 0.87 -5.69
CA ARG A 313 -8.68 0.12 -5.30
C ARG A 313 -7.56 0.14 -6.35
N PRO A 314 -6.28 0.10 -5.92
CA PRO A 314 -5.10 0.19 -6.77
C PRO A 314 -4.51 -1.16 -7.23
N GLU A 315 -4.79 -2.28 -6.57
CA GLU A 315 -3.97 -3.50 -6.59
C GLU A 315 -3.83 -4.08 -8.00
N THR A 316 -4.90 -4.03 -8.79
CA THR A 316 -4.82 -4.46 -10.19
C THR A 316 -3.93 -3.53 -11.02
N VAL A 317 -4.11 -2.22 -10.95
CA VAL A 317 -3.28 -1.26 -11.74
C VAL A 317 -1.85 -1.19 -11.25
N GLU A 318 -1.59 -1.45 -9.98
CA GLU A 318 -0.26 -1.68 -9.42
C GLU A 318 0.43 -2.83 -10.15
N SER A 319 -0.21 -4.00 -10.19
CA SER A 319 0.32 -5.18 -10.88
C SER A 319 0.56 -4.93 -12.36
N LEU A 320 -0.34 -4.22 -13.06
CA LEU A 320 -0.16 -3.86 -14.46
C LEU A 320 1.07 -2.96 -14.66
N MET A 321 1.32 -2.00 -13.76
CA MET A 321 2.49 -1.13 -13.81
C MET A 321 3.80 -1.93 -13.63
N TYR A 322 3.86 -2.85 -12.64
CA TYR A 322 5.03 -3.71 -12.46
C TYR A 322 5.28 -4.61 -13.68
N LEU A 323 4.25 -5.28 -14.17
CA LEU A 323 4.36 -6.18 -15.31
C LEU A 323 4.79 -5.44 -16.58
N TRP A 324 4.22 -4.26 -16.85
CA TRP A 324 4.67 -3.46 -17.99
C TRP A 324 6.15 -3.07 -17.89
N ARG A 325 6.59 -2.56 -16.73
CA ARG A 325 7.97 -2.13 -16.53
C ARG A 325 8.99 -3.27 -16.63
N LEU A 326 8.60 -4.46 -16.19
CA LEU A 326 9.48 -5.64 -16.19
C LEU A 326 9.47 -6.39 -17.52
N THR A 327 8.42 -6.27 -18.32
CA THR A 327 8.28 -7.04 -19.56
C THR A 327 8.29 -6.22 -20.84
N GLY A 328 7.98 -4.92 -20.76
CA GLY A 328 7.77 -4.04 -21.92
C GLY A 328 6.50 -4.35 -22.72
N ASN A 329 5.62 -5.24 -22.23
CA ASN A 329 4.41 -5.65 -22.95
C ASN A 329 3.31 -4.59 -22.82
N LYS A 330 2.96 -3.95 -23.93
CA LYS A 330 1.95 -2.89 -24.01
C LYS A 330 0.54 -3.33 -23.62
N THR A 331 0.23 -4.60 -23.64
CA THR A 331 -1.07 -5.12 -23.21
C THR A 331 -1.44 -4.62 -21.80
N TYR A 332 -0.45 -4.48 -20.92
CA TYR A 332 -0.71 -3.96 -19.56
C TYR A 332 -1.07 -2.47 -19.54
N GLN A 333 -0.51 -1.69 -20.46
CA GLN A 333 -0.92 -0.30 -20.64
C GLN A 333 -2.34 -0.21 -21.23
N ASP A 334 -2.68 -1.05 -22.20
CA ASP A 334 -4.02 -1.08 -22.78
C ASP A 334 -5.06 -1.45 -21.70
N TRP A 335 -4.79 -2.45 -20.87
CA TRP A 335 -5.67 -2.83 -19.75
C TRP A 335 -5.81 -1.72 -18.70
N GLY A 336 -4.71 -1.06 -18.35
CA GLY A 336 -4.75 0.08 -17.43
C GLY A 336 -5.53 1.26 -18.01
N TRP A 337 -5.47 1.48 -19.33
CA TRP A 337 -6.24 2.50 -20.01
C TRP A 337 -7.74 2.19 -19.99
N ASP A 338 -8.13 0.95 -20.22
CA ASP A 338 -9.53 0.51 -20.13
C ASP A 338 -10.09 0.75 -18.71
N ILE A 339 -9.32 0.41 -17.67
CA ILE A 339 -9.70 0.64 -16.28
C ILE A 339 -9.83 2.14 -16.01
N PHE A 340 -8.87 2.96 -16.45
CA PHE A 340 -8.95 4.43 -16.31
C PHE A 340 -10.20 5.01 -16.99
N GLN A 341 -10.50 4.57 -18.21
CA GLN A 341 -11.72 5.00 -18.90
C GLN A 341 -13.00 4.60 -18.15
N ALA A 342 -13.00 3.43 -17.49
CA ALA A 342 -14.12 3.01 -16.66
C ALA A 342 -14.30 3.91 -15.43
N PHE A 343 -13.21 4.33 -14.76
CA PHE A 343 -13.25 5.35 -13.69
C PHE A 343 -13.77 6.69 -14.21
N GLU A 344 -13.26 7.19 -15.35
CA GLU A 344 -13.74 8.44 -15.96
C GLU A 344 -15.25 8.40 -16.23
N LYS A 345 -15.74 7.29 -16.74
CA LYS A 345 -17.14 7.13 -17.09
C LYS A 345 -18.06 7.00 -15.88
N ASN A 346 -17.68 6.20 -14.88
CA ASN A 346 -18.59 5.75 -13.83
C ASN A 346 -18.34 6.39 -12.46
N SER A 347 -17.07 6.74 -12.15
CA SER A 347 -16.67 7.24 -10.83
C SER A 347 -16.49 8.76 -10.78
N ARG A 348 -16.27 9.41 -11.95
CA ARG A 348 -16.03 10.85 -12.00
C ARG A 348 -17.26 11.66 -11.59
N ILE A 349 -17.03 12.71 -10.83
CA ILE A 349 -17.98 13.76 -10.45
C ILE A 349 -17.33 15.14 -10.69
N GLU A 350 -18.07 16.22 -10.49
CA GLU A 350 -17.56 17.58 -10.71
C GLU A 350 -16.28 17.91 -9.90
N SER A 351 -16.21 17.42 -8.66
CA SER A 351 -15.12 17.74 -7.71
C SER A 351 -14.07 16.64 -7.56
N GLY A 352 -14.16 15.53 -8.29
CA GLY A 352 -13.22 14.40 -8.16
C GLY A 352 -13.80 13.07 -8.61
N TYR A 353 -13.51 12.01 -7.85
CA TYR A 353 -13.99 10.66 -8.11
C TYR A 353 -14.61 10.07 -6.86
N VAL A 354 -15.54 9.16 -7.04
CA VAL A 354 -16.19 8.43 -5.94
C VAL A 354 -16.30 6.95 -6.27
N GLY A 355 -16.34 6.13 -5.24
CA GLY A 355 -16.61 4.71 -5.37
C GLY A 355 -18.03 4.42 -5.89
N LEU A 356 -18.29 3.13 -6.12
CA LEU A 356 -19.62 2.62 -6.46
C LEU A 356 -20.10 1.69 -5.34
N ARG A 357 -21.37 1.82 -4.98
CA ARG A 357 -22.07 0.86 -4.12
C ARG A 357 -22.38 -0.43 -4.85
N ASP A 358 -22.52 -0.36 -6.17
CA ASP A 358 -22.78 -1.52 -6.99
C ASP A 358 -22.19 -1.34 -8.39
N VAL A 359 -21.21 -2.19 -8.72
CA VAL A 359 -20.56 -2.23 -10.04
C VAL A 359 -21.49 -2.72 -11.14
N ASN A 360 -22.62 -3.33 -10.82
CA ASN A 360 -23.60 -3.79 -11.82
C ASN A 360 -24.53 -2.68 -12.25
N THR A 361 -24.81 -1.70 -11.38
CA THR A 361 -25.74 -0.59 -11.67
C THR A 361 -25.03 0.74 -11.88
N GLY A 362 -23.82 0.91 -11.32
CA GLY A 362 -23.09 2.19 -11.34
C GLY A 362 -23.56 3.16 -10.26
N GLU A 363 -24.30 2.70 -9.22
CA GLU A 363 -24.70 3.54 -8.09
C GLU A 363 -23.48 4.04 -7.34
N LYS A 364 -23.33 5.37 -7.17
CA LYS A 364 -22.19 6.02 -6.53
C LYS A 364 -22.35 6.03 -5.00
N ASP A 365 -21.24 5.92 -4.27
CA ASP A 365 -21.21 5.91 -2.79
C ASP A 365 -20.89 7.27 -2.16
N ASN A 366 -20.53 8.26 -2.96
CA ASN A 366 -20.13 9.60 -2.52
C ASN A 366 -18.88 9.64 -1.61
N MET A 367 -17.98 8.67 -1.73
CA MET A 367 -16.72 8.62 -1.01
C MET A 367 -15.54 8.48 -1.99
N MET A 368 -14.52 9.33 -1.84
CA MET A 368 -13.21 9.19 -2.49
C MET A 368 -12.20 8.72 -1.45
N GLN A 369 -11.72 7.52 -1.61
CA GLN A 369 -10.68 6.96 -0.73
C GLN A 369 -9.35 7.70 -0.92
N SER A 370 -8.58 7.87 0.17
CA SER A 370 -7.29 8.56 0.13
C SER A 370 -6.30 7.88 -0.81
N PHE A 371 -6.29 6.56 -0.85
CA PHE A 371 -5.42 5.75 -1.70
C PHE A 371 -5.73 5.91 -3.20
N PHE A 372 -6.90 6.43 -3.60
CA PHE A 372 -7.17 6.66 -5.02
C PHE A 372 -6.15 7.61 -5.66
N LEU A 373 -5.86 8.74 -4.99
CA LEU A 373 -4.81 9.67 -5.45
C LEU A 373 -3.41 9.15 -5.14
N ALA A 374 -3.24 8.59 -3.93
CA ALA A 374 -1.94 8.16 -3.44
C ALA A 374 -1.40 6.95 -4.21
N GLU A 375 -2.28 6.08 -4.71
CA GLU A 375 -1.92 4.80 -5.31
C GLU A 375 -2.51 4.62 -6.71
N THR A 376 -3.85 4.53 -6.84
CA THR A 376 -4.51 4.15 -8.09
C THR A 376 -4.11 5.07 -9.23
N LEU A 377 -4.23 6.40 -9.06
CA LEU A 377 -3.80 7.37 -10.07
C LEU A 377 -2.28 7.44 -10.20
N LYS A 378 -1.52 7.23 -9.11
CA LYS A 378 -0.07 7.19 -9.17
C LYS A 378 0.42 6.00 -10.00
N TYR A 379 -0.09 4.79 -9.75
CA TYR A 379 0.28 3.62 -10.54
C TYR A 379 -0.15 3.74 -12.01
N LEU A 380 -1.33 4.30 -12.28
CA LEU A 380 -1.73 4.63 -13.65
C LEU A 380 -0.78 5.65 -14.29
N TYR A 381 -0.41 6.72 -13.58
CA TYR A 381 0.56 7.69 -14.07
C TYR A 381 1.92 7.03 -14.38
N LEU A 382 2.40 6.15 -13.49
CA LEU A 382 3.67 5.46 -13.66
C LEU A 382 3.61 4.39 -14.77
N LEU A 383 2.45 3.79 -15.01
CA LEU A 383 2.19 2.85 -16.10
C LEU A 383 2.39 3.51 -17.47
N PHE A 384 2.06 4.80 -17.59
CA PHE A 384 2.22 5.57 -18.84
C PHE A 384 3.47 6.47 -18.86
N SER A 385 4.25 6.46 -17.78
CA SER A 385 5.50 7.22 -17.68
C SER A 385 6.71 6.38 -18.10
N PRO A 386 7.80 7.00 -18.59
CA PRO A 386 9.03 6.26 -18.85
C PRO A 386 9.52 5.51 -17.61
N PRO A 387 10.10 4.29 -17.72
CA PRO A 387 10.59 3.50 -16.58
C PRO A 387 11.63 4.23 -15.71
N SER A 388 12.28 5.26 -16.23
CA SER A 388 13.22 6.12 -15.48
C SER A 388 12.55 7.05 -14.46
N VAL A 389 11.22 7.25 -14.56
CA VAL A 389 10.46 7.99 -13.55
C VAL A 389 10.23 7.07 -12.36
N ILE A 390 10.90 7.32 -11.24
CA ILE A 390 10.91 6.44 -10.07
C ILE A 390 11.35 5.02 -10.48
N SER A 391 12.60 4.87 -10.88
CA SER A 391 13.18 3.61 -11.36
C SER A 391 13.25 2.55 -10.26
N PHE A 392 12.97 1.29 -10.58
CA PHE A 392 13.11 0.15 -9.66
C PHE A 392 14.56 -0.14 -9.25
N ASP A 393 15.55 0.43 -9.94
CA ASP A 393 16.95 0.33 -9.57
C ASP A 393 17.32 1.25 -8.39
N GLU A 394 16.54 2.31 -8.17
CA GLU A 394 16.79 3.32 -7.14
C GLU A 394 15.72 3.35 -6.05
N TRP A 395 14.53 2.85 -6.33
CA TRP A 395 13.36 3.02 -5.49
C TRP A 395 12.59 1.71 -5.30
N VAL A 396 12.09 1.53 -4.09
CA VAL A 396 11.09 0.51 -3.76
C VAL A 396 9.82 1.22 -3.29
N PHE A 397 8.67 0.77 -3.77
CA PHE A 397 7.39 1.29 -3.31
C PHE A 397 6.97 0.55 -2.04
N ASN A 398 6.48 1.28 -1.04
CA ASN A 398 5.78 0.68 0.08
C ASN A 398 4.38 0.17 -0.36
N THR A 399 3.58 -0.34 0.58
CA THR A 399 2.25 -0.87 0.27
C THR A 399 1.23 0.18 -0.17
N GLU A 400 1.51 1.50 0.03
CA GLU A 400 0.69 2.63 -0.46
C GLU A 400 1.38 3.44 -1.58
N ALA A 401 2.17 2.79 -2.42
CA ALA A 401 2.83 3.44 -3.55
C ALA A 401 3.73 4.62 -3.18
N HIS A 402 4.22 4.71 -1.95
CA HIS A 402 5.21 5.71 -1.57
C HIS A 402 6.62 5.20 -1.93
N PRO A 403 7.34 5.85 -2.86
CA PRO A 403 8.68 5.43 -3.23
C PRO A 403 9.68 5.78 -2.12
N LEU A 404 10.35 4.76 -1.58
CA LEU A 404 11.45 4.88 -0.64
C LEU A 404 12.76 4.58 -1.37
N ARG A 405 13.78 5.40 -1.13
CA ARG A 405 15.05 5.23 -1.82
C ARG A 405 15.82 4.03 -1.29
N ILE A 406 16.28 3.16 -2.20
CA ILE A 406 17.19 2.06 -1.90
C ILE A 406 18.53 2.68 -1.53
N VAL A 407 19.02 2.41 -0.33
CA VAL A 407 20.30 2.93 0.15
C VAL A 407 21.42 2.05 -0.39
N PRO A 408 22.38 2.60 -1.15
CA PRO A 408 23.54 1.83 -1.59
C PRO A 408 24.33 1.31 -0.40
N VAL A 409 24.78 0.06 -0.45
CA VAL A 409 25.71 -0.47 0.51
C VAL A 409 27.02 0.32 0.40
N SER A 410 27.27 1.21 1.33
CA SER A 410 28.63 1.78 1.46
C SER A 410 29.51 0.75 2.14
N ASP A 411 30.58 0.34 1.47
CA ASP A 411 31.57 -0.57 2.04
C ASP A 411 31.93 -0.14 3.47
N ASN A 412 31.65 -1.00 4.44
CA ASN A 412 32.17 -1.02 5.82
C ASN A 412 31.98 0.23 6.69
N LYS A 413 30.84 0.95 6.66
CA LYS A 413 30.49 1.85 7.76
C LYS A 413 29.08 1.53 8.27
N GLY A 414 29.01 1.15 9.52
CA GLY A 414 27.77 0.76 10.21
C GLY A 414 26.67 1.80 10.10
N ILE A 415 25.46 1.35 10.41
CA ILE A 415 24.22 2.10 10.55
C ILE A 415 24.51 3.55 10.93
N GLY A 416 24.28 4.51 10.02
CA GLY A 416 24.45 5.92 10.37
C GLY A 416 25.10 6.84 9.32
N THR A 417 25.19 6.43 8.06
CA THR A 417 25.62 7.39 7.03
C THR A 417 24.38 8.11 6.47
N PRO A 418 24.24 9.44 6.66
CA PRO A 418 23.14 10.19 6.06
C PRO A 418 23.17 10.01 4.54
N VAL A 419 22.00 9.75 3.95
CA VAL A 419 21.84 9.75 2.50
C VAL A 419 22.37 11.08 1.96
N ARG A 420 23.36 11.05 1.07
CA ARG A 420 23.88 12.28 0.46
C ARG A 420 22.72 13.01 -0.22
N GLN A 421 22.47 14.24 0.21
CA GLN A 421 21.55 15.14 -0.49
C GLN A 421 22.04 15.29 -1.93
N PHE A 422 21.21 14.86 -2.88
CA PHE A 422 21.46 15.18 -4.29
C PHE A 422 21.08 16.64 -4.48
N GLY A 423 22.10 17.49 -4.53
CA GLY A 423 21.92 18.88 -4.91
C GLY A 423 21.25 18.97 -6.28
N ARG A 424 20.20 19.78 -6.37
CA ARG A 424 19.64 20.26 -7.61
C ARG A 424 20.81 20.73 -8.49
N LYS A 425 21.07 20.10 -9.62
CA LYS A 425 21.92 20.71 -10.65
C LYS A 425 21.24 22.01 -11.06
N GLN A 426 21.76 23.14 -10.59
CA GLN A 426 21.38 24.43 -11.14
C GLN A 426 21.78 24.39 -12.60
N GLY A 427 20.81 24.31 -13.50
CA GLY A 427 20.98 24.55 -14.88
C GLY A 427 21.50 25.99 -15.03
N LYS A 428 22.65 26.18 -15.65
CA LYS A 428 23.10 27.50 -16.10
C LYS A 428 22.10 28.00 -17.15
N PRO A 429 21.63 29.22 -17.06
CA PRO A 429 20.91 29.82 -18.17
C PRO A 429 21.91 30.06 -19.33
N GLU A 430 21.54 29.58 -20.50
CA GLU A 430 22.04 30.11 -21.76
C GLU A 430 21.17 31.28 -22.18
#